data_479598b8bda33bfe6aca04e0d1cc352d
#
_entry.id   479598b8bda33bfe6aca04e0d1cc352d
#
_cell.length_a   1.000
_cell.length_b   1.000
_cell.length_c   1.000
_cell.angle_alpha   90.00
_cell.angle_beta   90.00
_cell.angle_gamma   90.00
#
_symmetry.space_group_name_H-M   'P 1'
#
loop_
_entity.id
_entity.type
_entity.pdbx_description
1 polymer ?
#
loop_
_entity_poly.entity_id
_entity_poly.type
_entity_poly.pdbx_seq_one_letter_code
_entity_poly.pdbx_strand_id
1 'polypeptide(L)'
;MKKTAKTDNSSDPKTLCHNILSTICILTLATVLAFSFFHITRSDPANIALIYILALIIIARITSGYVFGIISALFCVIFINWCFTYPYFKVNFQISGYPVTFVFLLSISLIISTLTTQLKKQDKMILERERAINEADKERIRANLLRAISHDLRTPLTSIIGSSDSFIENYQNLTDPEKQSLVSSINEDSHWLLNMVENLLSVTRIQDDTGTVKKEDEVVEEVVSEAIIRLKRRLPDIEIHVSAPEDVLIIPMDSLLIEQVLMNLMENAFVHSESDRPIDLRITENPDTVTFHIIDYGKGIDEQTIPLILKGEYTAPRTSDTHRGMGIGLSICNTIVQAHGGKIAAHNHADDAEFLFTLPKGDT
;
A
#
# COMPACT_ATOMS: atom_id res chain seq x y z
N MET A 1 10.90 -27.04 6.16
CA MET A 1 12.09 -26.51 6.86
C MET A 1 13.32 -26.70 5.98
N LYS A 2 13.76 -25.66 5.29
CA LYS A 2 15.12 -25.58 4.73
C LYS A 2 15.57 -24.15 4.98
N LYS A 3 16.40 -23.94 6.01
CA LYS A 3 17.16 -22.73 6.25
C LYS A 3 18.15 -22.55 5.12
N THR A 4 17.83 -21.73 4.13
CA THR A 4 18.85 -21.15 3.26
C THR A 4 19.51 -20.03 4.05
N ALA A 5 20.68 -20.32 4.60
CA ALA A 5 21.60 -19.32 5.11
C ALA A 5 21.92 -18.35 3.96
N LYS A 6 21.37 -17.16 4.01
CA LYS A 6 21.66 -16.06 3.09
C LYS A 6 23.10 -15.62 3.36
N THR A 7 24.01 -16.02 2.48
CA THR A 7 25.40 -15.63 2.44
C THR A 7 25.54 -14.12 2.54
N ASP A 8 26.42 -13.70 3.44
CA ASP A 8 26.83 -12.32 3.68
C ASP A 8 27.22 -11.65 2.34
N ASN A 9 26.52 -10.58 1.96
CA ASN A 9 26.66 -9.90 0.67
C ASN A 9 28.03 -9.18 0.51
N SER A 10 28.96 -9.37 1.44
CA SER A 10 30.33 -8.84 1.43
C SER A 10 31.27 -9.58 0.47
N SER A 11 30.86 -10.72 -0.08
CA SER A 11 31.65 -11.59 -0.95
C SER A 11 31.30 -11.54 -2.44
N ASP A 12 30.38 -10.66 -2.84
CA ASP A 12 30.10 -10.45 -4.26
C ASP A 12 31.30 -9.73 -4.90
N PRO A 13 31.97 -10.30 -5.94
CA PRO A 13 33.17 -9.71 -6.55
C PRO A 13 32.90 -8.29 -7.12
N LYS A 14 31.70 -7.97 -7.50
CA LYS A 14 31.31 -6.63 -7.96
C LYS A 14 31.31 -5.59 -6.82
N THR A 15 30.79 -5.95 -5.66
CA THR A 15 30.77 -5.08 -4.48
C THR A 15 32.18 -4.89 -3.91
N LEU A 16 33.02 -5.94 -3.94
CA LEU A 16 34.41 -5.86 -3.52
C LEU A 16 35.20 -4.91 -4.44
N CYS A 17 35.07 -5.06 -5.75
CA CYS A 17 35.73 -4.19 -6.73
C CYS A 17 35.31 -2.74 -6.57
N HIS A 18 34.03 -2.47 -6.38
CA HIS A 18 33.48 -1.13 -6.11
C HIS A 18 34.06 -0.54 -4.82
N ASN A 19 34.11 -1.30 -3.74
CA ASN A 19 34.65 -0.85 -2.45
C ASN A 19 36.14 -0.52 -2.55
N ILE A 20 36.92 -1.32 -3.26
CA ILE A 20 38.36 -1.09 -3.50
C ILE A 20 38.55 0.19 -4.31
N LEU A 21 37.83 0.33 -5.44
CA LEU A 21 37.95 1.48 -6.32
C LEU A 21 37.55 2.78 -5.60
N SER A 22 36.44 2.77 -4.86
CA SER A 22 36.00 3.91 -4.07
C SER A 22 37.02 4.30 -2.99
N THR A 23 37.58 3.32 -2.29
CA THR A 23 38.62 3.57 -1.26
C THR A 23 39.85 4.23 -1.86
N ILE A 24 40.34 3.71 -2.98
CA ILE A 24 41.53 4.27 -3.68
C ILE A 24 41.22 5.69 -4.16
N CYS A 25 40.04 5.92 -4.77
CA CYS A 25 39.64 7.24 -5.26
C CYS A 25 39.57 8.27 -4.13
N ILE A 26 38.97 7.93 -3.00
CA ILE A 26 38.85 8.84 -1.85
C ILE A 26 40.22 9.14 -1.24
N LEU A 27 41.08 8.12 -1.06
CA LEU A 27 42.41 8.31 -0.51
C LEU A 27 43.29 9.16 -1.45
N THR A 28 43.23 8.96 -2.76
CA THR A 28 43.97 9.78 -3.72
C THR A 28 43.48 11.23 -3.71
N LEU A 29 42.18 11.47 -3.67
CA LEU A 29 41.61 12.80 -3.55
C LEU A 29 42.05 13.50 -2.26
N ALA A 30 41.97 12.79 -1.13
CA ALA A 30 42.42 13.31 0.16
C ALA A 30 43.90 13.65 0.16
N THR A 31 44.71 12.83 -0.49
CA THR A 31 46.17 13.04 -0.61
C THR A 31 46.48 14.28 -1.46
N VAL A 32 45.79 14.45 -2.59
CA VAL A 32 45.98 15.63 -3.45
C VAL A 32 45.59 16.91 -2.69
N LEU A 33 44.45 16.90 -1.96
CA LEU A 33 44.02 18.00 -1.12
C LEU A 33 45.02 18.27 -0.01
N ALA A 34 45.55 17.25 0.65
CA ALA A 34 46.55 17.40 1.71
C ALA A 34 47.81 18.02 1.19
N PHE A 35 48.34 17.60 0.03
CA PHE A 35 49.52 18.22 -0.61
C PHE A 35 49.26 19.68 -1.03
N SER A 36 48.14 19.98 -1.64
CA SER A 36 47.72 21.32 -2.01
C SER A 36 47.71 22.23 -0.79
N PHE A 37 47.08 21.79 0.30
CA PHE A 37 46.96 22.55 1.53
C PHE A 37 48.35 22.74 2.22
N PHE A 38 49.16 21.71 2.24
CA PHE A 38 50.51 21.79 2.78
C PHE A 38 51.39 22.79 2.03
N HIS A 39 51.28 22.83 0.69
CA HIS A 39 52.09 23.75 -0.14
C HIS A 39 51.64 25.21 -0.06
N ILE A 40 50.34 25.45 0.06
CA ILE A 40 49.73 26.81 0.10
C ILE A 40 49.93 27.43 1.48
N THR A 41 49.71 26.69 2.56
CA THR A 41 49.49 27.26 3.90
C THR A 41 50.70 27.03 4.83
N ARG A 42 51.73 26.25 4.44
CA ARG A 42 52.81 25.73 5.31
C ARG A 42 52.27 25.20 6.63
N SER A 43 51.16 24.48 6.57
CA SER A 43 50.29 24.12 7.72
C SER A 43 50.96 23.04 8.58
N ASP A 44 50.65 23.13 9.89
CA ASP A 44 51.00 22.05 10.84
C ASP A 44 50.44 20.69 10.41
N PRO A 45 51.15 19.60 10.64
CA PRO A 45 50.69 18.24 10.36
C PRO A 45 49.32 17.90 10.99
N ALA A 46 48.93 18.59 12.06
CA ALA A 46 47.65 18.41 12.72
C ALA A 46 46.45 18.75 11.79
N ASN A 47 46.56 19.82 10.97
CA ASN A 47 45.50 20.21 10.04
C ASN A 47 45.38 19.22 8.88
N ILE A 48 46.48 18.59 8.48
CA ILE A 48 46.45 17.55 7.44
C ILE A 48 45.76 16.29 7.94
N ALA A 49 45.94 15.95 9.22
CA ALA A 49 45.27 14.81 9.83
C ALA A 49 43.74 14.94 9.76
N LEU A 50 43.16 16.14 9.84
CA LEU A 50 41.72 16.35 9.70
C LEU A 50 41.19 15.99 8.33
N ILE A 51 41.95 16.26 7.25
CA ILE A 51 41.58 15.85 5.88
C ILE A 51 41.46 14.33 5.77
N TYR A 52 42.41 13.61 6.36
CA TYR A 52 42.40 12.14 6.35
C TYR A 52 41.32 11.55 7.27
N ILE A 53 41.03 12.20 8.41
CA ILE A 53 39.90 11.80 9.26
C ILE A 53 38.59 11.89 8.46
N LEU A 54 38.36 12.99 7.73
CA LEU A 54 37.18 13.16 6.88
C LEU A 54 37.12 12.08 5.79
N ALA A 55 38.25 11.77 5.15
CA ALA A 55 38.32 10.69 4.16
C ALA A 55 37.98 9.33 4.77
N LEU A 56 38.43 9.03 5.98
CA LEU A 56 38.12 7.79 6.70
C LEU A 56 36.61 7.68 7.01
N ILE A 57 35.96 8.79 7.41
CA ILE A 57 34.50 8.84 7.64
C ILE A 57 33.74 8.53 6.34
N ILE A 58 34.16 9.13 5.22
CA ILE A 58 33.54 8.91 3.92
C ILE A 58 33.71 7.45 3.47
N ILE A 59 34.92 6.90 3.61
CA ILE A 59 35.21 5.49 3.28
C ILE A 59 34.33 4.56 4.12
N ALA A 60 34.26 4.77 5.44
CA ALA A 60 33.42 3.96 6.32
C ALA A 60 31.92 4.02 5.96
N ARG A 61 31.44 5.16 5.43
CA ARG A 61 30.07 5.31 4.98
C ARG A 61 29.78 4.56 3.66
N ILE A 62 30.68 4.63 2.71
CA ILE A 62 30.50 4.09 1.35
C ILE A 62 30.78 2.57 1.33
N THR A 63 31.87 2.12 1.97
CA THR A 63 32.28 0.72 1.94
C THR A 63 31.49 -0.15 2.94
N SER A 64 31.44 -1.45 2.67
CA SER A 64 30.81 -2.43 3.56
C SER A 64 31.88 -3.16 4.39
N GLY A 65 31.69 -3.15 5.72
CA GLY A 65 32.59 -3.84 6.67
C GLY A 65 33.75 -2.96 7.14
N TYR A 66 34.40 -3.38 8.22
CA TYR A 66 35.48 -2.62 8.90
C TYR A 66 36.86 -2.81 8.29
N VAL A 67 37.04 -3.79 7.41
CA VAL A 67 38.36 -4.11 6.82
C VAL A 67 38.89 -2.91 6.03
N PHE A 68 38.07 -2.30 5.19
CA PHE A 68 38.49 -1.13 4.40
C PHE A 68 38.80 0.08 5.30
N GLY A 69 38.06 0.28 6.38
CA GLY A 69 38.32 1.33 7.36
C GLY A 69 39.67 1.16 8.06
N ILE A 70 39.98 -0.07 8.51
CA ILE A 70 41.26 -0.39 9.17
C ILE A 70 42.45 -0.21 8.22
N ILE A 71 42.35 -0.78 7.00
CA ILE A 71 43.42 -0.65 5.99
C ILE A 71 43.67 0.81 5.63
N SER A 72 42.59 1.57 5.42
CA SER A 72 42.68 3.02 5.11
C SER A 72 43.29 3.81 6.27
N ALA A 73 42.95 3.48 7.52
CA ALA A 73 43.51 4.13 8.69
C ALA A 73 45.05 3.88 8.80
N LEU A 74 45.47 2.64 8.62
CA LEU A 74 46.89 2.29 8.58
C LEU A 74 47.65 3.05 7.47
N PHE A 75 47.04 3.10 6.28
CA PHE A 75 47.59 3.88 5.16
C PHE A 75 47.73 5.35 5.52
N CYS A 76 46.67 5.98 6.03
CA CYS A 76 46.68 7.41 6.39
C CYS A 76 47.78 7.74 7.41
N VAL A 77 47.91 6.91 8.44
CA VAL A 77 48.90 7.12 9.48
C VAL A 77 50.34 7.03 8.93
N ILE A 78 50.65 5.96 8.17
CA ILE A 78 51.95 5.77 7.57
C ILE A 78 52.27 6.91 6.60
N PHE A 79 51.26 7.31 5.79
CA PHE A 79 51.43 8.31 4.75
C PHE A 79 51.61 9.73 5.32
N ILE A 80 50.85 10.10 6.38
CA ILE A 80 51.02 11.37 7.09
C ILE A 80 52.42 11.45 7.68
N ASN A 81 52.90 10.38 8.33
CA ASN A 81 54.22 10.34 8.94
C ASN A 81 55.34 10.44 7.87
N TRP A 82 55.20 9.79 6.74
CA TRP A 82 56.19 9.76 5.68
C TRP A 82 56.24 11.06 4.87
N CYS A 83 55.12 11.65 4.48
CA CYS A 83 55.07 12.79 3.56
C CYS A 83 55.07 14.14 4.25
N PHE A 84 54.43 14.25 5.42
CA PHE A 84 54.11 15.57 6.02
C PHE A 84 54.83 15.86 7.34
N THR A 85 55.72 14.93 7.77
CA THR A 85 56.40 15.04 9.04
C THR A 85 57.92 15.16 8.84
N TYR A 86 58.59 16.08 9.54
CA TYR A 86 60.04 16.21 9.50
C TYR A 86 60.72 15.10 10.32
N PRO A 87 61.81 14.44 9.81
CA PRO A 87 62.42 14.61 8.50
C PRO A 87 61.59 13.90 7.41
N TYR A 88 61.22 14.65 6.37
CA TYR A 88 60.39 14.15 5.27
C TYR A 88 60.96 12.92 4.60
N PHE A 89 60.11 12.04 4.11
CA PHE A 89 60.43 10.79 3.43
C PHE A 89 61.19 9.77 4.30
N LYS A 90 61.15 9.90 5.63
CA LYS A 90 61.66 8.93 6.61
C LYS A 90 60.54 8.63 7.62
N VAL A 91 60.28 7.36 7.80
CA VAL A 91 59.31 6.94 8.84
C VAL A 91 60.04 6.94 10.18
N ASN A 92 59.68 7.84 11.06
CA ASN A 92 60.27 8.01 12.38
C ASN A 92 59.23 7.91 13.48
N PHE A 93 59.26 6.89 14.28
CA PHE A 93 58.32 6.66 15.39
C PHE A 93 58.85 7.20 16.74
N GLN A 94 60.03 7.79 16.76
CA GLN A 94 60.68 8.21 18.02
C GLN A 94 60.40 9.68 18.39
N ILE A 95 59.78 10.48 17.50
CA ILE A 95 59.51 11.89 17.78
C ILE A 95 58.27 11.97 18.69
N SER A 96 58.42 12.71 19.80
CA SER A 96 57.38 12.93 20.80
C SER A 96 56.10 13.47 20.15
N GLY A 97 55.01 12.72 20.24
CA GLY A 97 53.68 13.09 19.70
C GLY A 97 53.14 12.18 18.58
N TYR A 98 53.97 11.54 17.74
CA TYR A 98 53.52 10.68 16.65
C TYR A 98 52.87 9.35 17.09
N PRO A 99 53.37 8.65 18.12
CA PRO A 99 52.66 7.50 18.64
C PRO A 99 51.24 7.82 19.12
N VAL A 100 51.04 9.03 19.68
CA VAL A 100 49.76 9.49 20.17
C VAL A 100 48.80 9.73 19.01
N THR A 101 49.21 10.45 17.95
CA THR A 101 48.35 10.68 16.76
C THR A 101 48.02 9.38 16.05
N PHE A 102 48.95 8.42 16.00
CA PHE A 102 48.71 7.09 15.46
C PHE A 102 47.58 6.36 16.21
N VAL A 103 47.66 6.28 17.54
CA VAL A 103 46.68 5.64 18.38
C VAL A 103 45.33 6.30 18.24
N PHE A 104 45.28 7.65 18.22
CA PHE A 104 44.01 8.40 18.05
C PHE A 104 43.39 8.16 16.68
N LEU A 105 44.13 8.24 15.57
CA LEU A 105 43.60 8.00 14.23
C LEU A 105 43.07 6.58 14.07
N LEU A 106 43.79 5.61 14.59
CA LEU A 106 43.37 4.21 14.55
C LEU A 106 42.15 3.97 15.41
N SER A 107 42.08 4.56 16.60
CA SER A 107 40.91 4.49 17.49
C SER A 107 39.67 5.12 16.87
N ILE A 108 39.83 6.33 16.31
CA ILE A 108 38.73 7.03 15.62
C ILE A 108 38.22 6.20 14.43
N SER A 109 39.10 5.67 13.61
CA SER A 109 38.73 4.83 12.48
C SER A 109 37.98 3.58 12.91
N LEU A 110 38.42 2.91 13.96
CA LEU A 110 37.77 1.72 14.50
C LEU A 110 36.39 2.04 15.04
N ILE A 111 36.27 3.13 15.81
CA ILE A 111 34.99 3.57 16.38
C ILE A 111 34.00 3.92 15.25
N ILE A 112 34.41 4.73 14.27
CA ILE A 112 33.56 5.14 13.15
C ILE A 112 33.14 3.93 12.32
N SER A 113 34.07 3.03 12.01
CA SER A 113 33.80 1.85 11.22
C SER A 113 32.83 0.88 11.92
N THR A 114 33.01 0.67 13.23
CA THR A 114 32.09 -0.17 14.01
C THR A 114 30.70 0.47 14.12
N LEU A 115 30.62 1.78 14.43
CA LEU A 115 29.37 2.50 14.53
C LEU A 115 28.59 2.48 13.21
N THR A 116 29.26 2.78 12.09
CA THR A 116 28.65 2.78 10.77
C THR A 116 28.14 1.38 10.38
N THR A 117 28.90 0.34 10.70
CA THR A 117 28.50 -1.06 10.45
C THR A 117 27.27 -1.43 11.29
N GLN A 118 27.23 -1.02 12.55
CA GLN A 118 26.06 -1.23 13.41
C GLN A 118 24.82 -0.50 12.89
N LEU A 119 24.95 0.77 12.49
CA LEU A 119 23.83 1.54 11.91
C LEU A 119 23.28 0.87 10.64
N LYS A 120 24.14 0.51 9.70
CA LYS A 120 23.73 -0.21 8.47
C LYS A 120 23.00 -1.54 8.78
N LYS A 121 23.43 -2.25 9.82
CA LYS A 121 22.78 -3.49 10.25
C LYS A 121 21.40 -3.20 10.88
N GLN A 122 21.29 -2.14 11.66
CA GLN A 122 20.00 -1.71 12.23
C GLN A 122 19.02 -1.28 11.15
N ASP A 123 19.44 -0.45 10.19
CA ASP A 123 18.58 -0.01 9.06
C ASP A 123 18.05 -1.22 8.26
N LYS A 124 18.92 -2.20 8.00
CA LYS A 124 18.51 -3.42 7.31
C LYS A 124 17.49 -4.24 8.11
N MET A 125 17.70 -4.38 9.42
CA MET A 125 16.76 -5.08 10.30
C MET A 125 15.41 -4.34 10.40
N ILE A 126 15.41 -3.01 10.42
CA ILE A 126 14.18 -2.20 10.42
C ILE A 126 13.40 -2.47 9.14
N LEU A 127 14.06 -2.39 7.97
CA LEU A 127 13.42 -2.63 6.68
C LEU A 127 12.86 -4.07 6.54
N GLU A 128 13.61 -5.07 7.02
CA GLU A 128 13.14 -6.46 7.02
C GLU A 128 11.93 -6.64 7.98
N ARG A 129 11.94 -5.95 9.12
CA ARG A 129 10.83 -5.97 10.08
C ARG A 129 9.57 -5.30 9.53
N GLU A 130 9.72 -4.15 8.87
CA GLU A 130 8.59 -3.47 8.22
C GLU A 130 7.96 -4.35 7.12
N ARG A 131 8.79 -5.01 6.31
CA ARG A 131 8.29 -5.95 5.29
C ARG A 131 7.53 -7.12 5.92
N ALA A 132 8.09 -7.71 7.00
CA ALA A 132 7.44 -8.81 7.69
C ALA A 132 6.12 -8.41 8.35
N ILE A 133 6.03 -7.19 8.90
CA ILE A 133 4.79 -6.65 9.46
C ILE A 133 3.76 -6.47 8.34
N ASN A 134 4.14 -5.84 7.23
CA ASN A 134 3.24 -5.62 6.10
C ASN A 134 2.73 -6.95 5.49
N GLU A 135 3.59 -7.97 5.39
CA GLU A 135 3.18 -9.31 4.94
C GLU A 135 2.21 -9.96 5.94
N ALA A 136 2.50 -9.87 7.24
CA ALA A 136 1.63 -10.42 8.29
C ALA A 136 0.26 -9.71 8.32
N ASP A 137 0.22 -8.40 8.12
CA ASP A 137 -1.03 -7.64 8.05
C ASP A 137 -1.85 -8.01 6.81
N LYS A 138 -1.23 -8.19 5.66
CA LYS A 138 -1.89 -8.69 4.44
C LYS A 138 -2.51 -10.08 4.68
N GLU A 139 -1.77 -11.01 5.26
CA GLU A 139 -2.28 -12.36 5.56
C GLU A 139 -3.41 -12.33 6.61
N ARG A 140 -3.33 -11.45 7.59
CA ARG A 140 -4.39 -11.26 8.59
C ARG A 140 -5.68 -10.73 7.97
N ILE A 141 -5.58 -9.72 7.09
CA ILE A 141 -6.72 -9.17 6.35
C ILE A 141 -7.34 -10.26 5.50
N ARG A 142 -6.52 -11.02 4.75
CA ARG A 142 -6.98 -12.14 3.91
C ARG A 142 -7.70 -13.21 4.72
N ALA A 143 -7.15 -13.62 5.87
CA ALA A 143 -7.76 -14.61 6.75
C ALA A 143 -9.09 -14.13 7.34
N ASN A 144 -9.17 -12.87 7.75
CA ASN A 144 -10.40 -12.27 8.25
C ASN A 144 -11.48 -12.18 7.16
N LEU A 145 -11.10 -11.76 5.96
CA LEU A 145 -11.98 -11.70 4.81
C LEU A 145 -12.55 -13.09 4.47
N LEU A 146 -11.70 -14.12 4.38
CA LEU A 146 -12.14 -15.50 4.10
C LEU A 146 -13.07 -16.03 5.19
N ARG A 147 -12.84 -15.68 6.46
CA ARG A 147 -13.71 -16.09 7.57
C ARG A 147 -15.07 -15.41 7.49
N ALA A 148 -15.10 -14.11 7.22
CA ALA A 148 -16.32 -13.34 7.03
C ALA A 148 -17.13 -13.93 5.85
N ILE A 149 -16.50 -14.11 4.70
CA ILE A 149 -17.11 -14.70 3.51
C ILE A 149 -17.70 -16.08 3.81
N SER A 150 -16.94 -16.96 4.48
CA SER A 150 -17.41 -18.30 4.81
C SER A 150 -18.62 -18.30 5.74
N HIS A 151 -18.67 -17.39 6.68
CA HIS A 151 -19.81 -17.20 7.55
C HIS A 151 -21.04 -16.73 6.76
N ASP A 152 -20.83 -15.78 5.91
CA ASP A 152 -21.88 -15.07 5.19
C ASP A 152 -22.46 -15.89 4.03
N LEU A 153 -21.66 -16.74 3.39
CA LEU A 153 -22.14 -17.73 2.43
C LEU A 153 -22.97 -18.84 3.10
N ARG A 154 -22.66 -19.20 4.35
CA ARG A 154 -23.36 -20.29 5.04
C ARG A 154 -24.83 -19.95 5.34
N THR A 155 -25.12 -18.71 5.67
CA THR A 155 -26.48 -18.27 6.08
C THR A 155 -27.50 -18.44 4.95
N PRO A 156 -27.34 -17.87 3.75
CA PRO A 156 -28.29 -18.05 2.65
C PRO A 156 -28.30 -19.50 2.13
N LEU A 157 -27.14 -20.17 2.14
CA LEU A 157 -27.10 -21.57 1.75
C LEU A 157 -27.94 -22.45 2.69
N THR A 158 -27.90 -22.17 4.00
CA THR A 158 -28.74 -22.87 4.99
C THR A 158 -30.21 -22.55 4.81
N SER A 159 -30.56 -21.31 4.47
CA SER A 159 -31.92 -20.88 4.15
C SER A 159 -32.47 -21.55 2.89
N ILE A 160 -31.67 -21.60 1.81
CA ILE A 160 -32.03 -22.32 0.57
C ILE A 160 -32.30 -23.82 0.84
N ILE A 161 -31.40 -24.45 1.59
CA ILE A 161 -31.57 -25.87 1.95
C ILE A 161 -32.85 -26.04 2.79
N GLY A 162 -33.03 -25.27 3.86
CA GLY A 162 -34.20 -25.38 4.72
C GLY A 162 -35.53 -25.09 4.02
N SER A 163 -35.58 -24.08 3.14
CA SER A 163 -36.76 -23.79 2.32
C SER A 163 -37.05 -24.89 1.31
N SER A 164 -35.99 -25.47 0.71
CA SER A 164 -36.11 -26.57 -0.22
C SER A 164 -36.60 -27.86 0.47
N ASP A 165 -36.03 -28.20 1.63
CA ASP A 165 -36.44 -29.37 2.43
C ASP A 165 -37.89 -29.21 2.90
N SER A 166 -38.27 -28.01 3.40
CA SER A 166 -39.65 -27.71 3.79
C SER A 166 -40.62 -27.83 2.62
N PHE A 167 -40.24 -27.37 1.42
CA PHE A 167 -41.04 -27.49 0.22
C PHE A 167 -41.23 -28.96 -0.18
N ILE A 168 -40.17 -29.79 -0.17
CA ILE A 168 -40.21 -31.20 -0.56
C ILE A 168 -41.01 -32.03 0.45
N GLU A 169 -40.72 -31.86 1.75
CA GLU A 169 -41.34 -32.69 2.80
C GLU A 169 -42.85 -32.38 2.99
N ASN A 170 -43.23 -31.10 2.84
CA ASN A 170 -44.59 -30.66 3.12
C ASN A 170 -45.43 -30.31 1.88
N TYR A 171 -44.97 -30.65 0.67
CA TYR A 171 -45.56 -30.23 -0.60
C TYR A 171 -47.08 -30.39 -0.67
N GLN A 172 -47.64 -31.50 -0.13
CA GLN A 172 -49.07 -31.81 -0.16
C GLN A 172 -49.88 -30.98 0.86
N ASN A 173 -49.24 -30.49 1.92
CA ASN A 173 -49.88 -29.76 2.99
C ASN A 173 -49.75 -28.26 2.86
N LEU A 174 -48.83 -27.79 2.01
CA LEU A 174 -48.62 -26.35 1.76
C LEU A 174 -49.67 -25.78 0.85
N THR A 175 -50.17 -24.62 1.18
CA THR A 175 -51.01 -23.78 0.31
C THR A 175 -50.21 -23.17 -0.85
N ASP A 176 -50.85 -22.78 -1.94
CA ASP A 176 -50.15 -22.21 -3.09
C ASP A 176 -49.37 -20.89 -2.73
N PRO A 177 -49.86 -19.99 -1.86
CA PRO A 177 -49.08 -18.85 -1.38
C PRO A 177 -47.83 -19.28 -0.60
N GLU A 178 -47.89 -20.31 0.26
CA GLU A 178 -46.74 -20.82 1.01
C GLU A 178 -45.68 -21.43 0.09
N LYS A 179 -46.09 -22.19 -0.91
CA LYS A 179 -45.22 -22.75 -1.95
C LYS A 179 -44.48 -21.61 -2.69
N GLN A 180 -45.26 -20.59 -3.10
CA GLN A 180 -44.68 -19.43 -3.79
C GLN A 180 -43.70 -18.68 -2.91
N SER A 181 -44.00 -18.48 -1.63
CA SER A 181 -43.10 -17.86 -0.66
C SER A 181 -41.78 -18.60 -0.51
N LEU A 182 -41.82 -19.94 -0.35
CA LEU A 182 -40.63 -20.76 -0.23
C LEU A 182 -39.74 -20.71 -1.49
N VAL A 183 -40.34 -20.77 -2.67
CA VAL A 183 -39.63 -20.70 -3.95
C VAL A 183 -39.06 -19.30 -4.16
N SER A 184 -39.79 -18.26 -3.79
CA SER A 184 -39.27 -16.87 -3.84
C SER A 184 -38.06 -16.69 -2.93
N SER A 185 -38.12 -17.19 -1.70
CA SER A 185 -36.99 -17.17 -0.77
C SER A 185 -35.74 -17.89 -1.30
N ILE A 186 -35.93 -19.08 -1.91
CA ILE A 186 -34.83 -19.82 -2.54
C ILE A 186 -34.21 -19.01 -3.69
N ASN A 187 -35.05 -18.39 -4.51
CA ASN A 187 -34.60 -17.59 -5.65
C ASN A 187 -33.83 -16.33 -5.18
N GLU A 188 -34.35 -15.62 -4.20
CA GLU A 188 -33.75 -14.42 -3.63
C GLU A 188 -32.36 -14.74 -3.02
N ASP A 189 -32.27 -15.78 -2.20
CA ASP A 189 -31.02 -16.23 -1.57
C ASP A 189 -30.01 -16.71 -2.60
N SER A 190 -30.47 -17.35 -3.69
CA SER A 190 -29.60 -17.81 -4.79
C SER A 190 -29.01 -16.62 -5.57
N HIS A 191 -29.82 -15.62 -5.88
CA HIS A 191 -29.33 -14.38 -6.52
C HIS A 191 -28.36 -13.63 -5.62
N TRP A 192 -28.64 -13.59 -4.32
CA TRP A 192 -27.74 -12.99 -3.35
C TRP A 192 -26.38 -13.68 -3.32
N LEU A 193 -26.35 -15.02 -3.30
CA LEU A 193 -25.11 -15.81 -3.38
C LEU A 193 -24.30 -15.52 -4.65
N LEU A 194 -24.99 -15.43 -5.79
CA LEU A 194 -24.34 -15.13 -7.06
C LEU A 194 -23.63 -13.76 -7.02
N ASN A 195 -24.34 -12.74 -6.54
CA ASN A 195 -23.77 -11.40 -6.37
C ASN A 195 -22.55 -11.40 -5.43
N MET A 196 -22.61 -12.17 -4.35
CA MET A 196 -21.51 -12.28 -3.41
C MET A 196 -20.27 -12.93 -4.04
N VAL A 197 -20.46 -13.96 -4.87
CA VAL A 197 -19.36 -14.60 -5.62
C VAL A 197 -18.75 -13.63 -6.63
N GLU A 198 -19.55 -12.86 -7.35
CA GLU A 198 -19.07 -11.84 -8.30
C GLU A 198 -18.25 -10.75 -7.58
N ASN A 199 -18.74 -10.29 -6.43
CA ASN A 199 -18.03 -9.35 -5.57
C ASN A 199 -16.68 -9.90 -5.11
N LEU A 200 -16.61 -11.19 -4.73
CA LEU A 200 -15.38 -11.85 -4.30
C LEU A 200 -14.37 -11.98 -5.43
N LEU A 201 -14.83 -12.36 -6.64
CA LEU A 201 -13.98 -12.45 -7.83
C LEU A 201 -13.37 -11.09 -8.19
N SER A 202 -14.11 -10.00 -8.01
CA SER A 202 -13.60 -8.64 -8.23
C SER A 202 -12.46 -8.27 -7.27
N VAL A 203 -12.56 -8.65 -5.98
CA VAL A 203 -11.47 -8.45 -4.99
C VAL A 203 -10.25 -9.29 -5.31
N THR A 204 -10.42 -10.54 -5.76
CA THR A 204 -9.29 -11.42 -6.09
C THR A 204 -8.51 -10.94 -7.30
N ARG A 205 -9.15 -10.28 -8.27
CA ARG A 205 -8.48 -9.64 -9.42
C ARG A 205 -7.54 -8.51 -9.00
N ILE A 206 -7.88 -7.77 -7.93
CA ILE A 206 -7.06 -6.65 -7.43
C ILE A 206 -5.87 -7.16 -6.62
N GLN A 207 -5.96 -8.35 -6.01
CA GLN A 207 -4.95 -8.91 -5.11
C GLN A 207 -3.84 -9.72 -5.80
N ASP A 208 -3.86 -9.88 -7.13
CA ASP A 208 -2.74 -10.48 -7.84
C ASP A 208 -1.46 -9.67 -7.66
N ASP A 209 -0.32 -10.35 -7.55
CA ASP A 209 1.01 -10.00 -7.02
C ASP A 209 1.55 -8.55 -7.16
N THR A 210 0.88 -7.68 -7.90
CA THR A 210 1.32 -6.29 -8.12
C THR A 210 0.46 -5.23 -7.42
N GLY A 211 -0.75 -5.59 -6.95
CA GLY A 211 -1.69 -4.62 -6.33
C GLY A 211 -2.13 -3.49 -7.29
N THR A 212 -1.85 -3.64 -8.58
CA THR A 212 -2.18 -2.65 -9.61
C THR A 212 -3.31 -3.16 -10.49
N VAL A 213 -4.35 -2.36 -10.61
CA VAL A 213 -5.45 -2.59 -11.55
C VAL A 213 -4.98 -2.24 -12.96
N LYS A 214 -5.36 -3.05 -13.94
CA LYS A 214 -5.12 -2.73 -15.36
C LYS A 214 -6.09 -1.64 -15.78
N LYS A 215 -5.62 -0.41 -15.85
CA LYS A 215 -6.41 0.74 -16.25
C LYS A 215 -6.28 0.96 -17.76
N GLU A 216 -7.39 1.23 -18.40
CA GLU A 216 -7.47 1.64 -19.79
C GLU A 216 -8.24 2.98 -19.85
N ASP A 217 -8.00 3.79 -20.86
CA ASP A 217 -8.71 5.05 -21.03
C ASP A 217 -10.14 4.74 -21.46
N GLU A 218 -11.09 4.98 -20.57
CA GLU A 218 -12.50 4.64 -20.72
C GLU A 218 -13.38 5.88 -20.68
N VAL A 219 -14.46 5.87 -21.44
CA VAL A 219 -15.46 6.92 -21.46
C VAL A 219 -16.39 6.76 -20.26
N VAL A 220 -16.41 7.74 -19.36
CA VAL A 220 -17.17 7.70 -18.12
C VAL A 220 -18.67 7.45 -18.35
N GLU A 221 -19.25 8.12 -19.34
CA GLU A 221 -20.68 8.01 -19.66
C GLU A 221 -21.06 6.61 -20.15
N GLU A 222 -20.16 5.91 -20.84
CA GLU A 222 -20.39 4.52 -21.28
C GLU A 222 -20.39 3.56 -20.09
N VAL A 223 -19.40 3.69 -19.19
CA VAL A 223 -19.30 2.87 -17.96
C VAL A 223 -20.51 3.07 -17.05
N VAL A 224 -20.93 4.32 -16.87
CA VAL A 224 -22.14 4.65 -16.09
C VAL A 224 -23.40 4.07 -16.72
N SER A 225 -23.54 4.20 -18.04
CA SER A 225 -24.72 3.69 -18.77
C SER A 225 -24.81 2.17 -18.66
N GLU A 226 -23.70 1.45 -18.81
CA GLU A 226 -23.66 -0.01 -18.69
C GLU A 226 -23.99 -0.47 -17.25
N ALA A 227 -23.45 0.22 -16.23
CA ALA A 227 -23.78 -0.05 -14.83
C ALA A 227 -25.30 0.10 -14.56
N ILE A 228 -25.91 1.16 -15.07
CA ILE A 228 -27.36 1.41 -14.93
C ILE A 228 -28.18 0.34 -15.66
N ILE A 229 -27.81 -0.02 -16.88
CA ILE A 229 -28.49 -1.06 -17.66
C ILE A 229 -28.45 -2.40 -16.92
N ARG A 230 -27.31 -2.77 -16.39
CA ARG A 230 -27.15 -4.01 -15.62
C ARG A 230 -27.95 -3.98 -14.32
N LEU A 231 -27.95 -2.84 -13.61
CA LEU A 231 -28.69 -2.68 -12.38
C LEU A 231 -30.21 -2.74 -12.62
N LYS A 232 -30.72 -2.08 -13.66
CA LYS A 232 -32.15 -2.12 -14.02
C LYS A 232 -32.66 -3.51 -14.44
N ARG A 233 -31.81 -4.37 -14.98
CA ARG A 233 -32.18 -5.79 -15.26
C ARG A 233 -32.46 -6.56 -13.96
N ARG A 234 -31.79 -6.18 -12.87
CA ARG A 234 -31.90 -6.82 -11.56
C ARG A 234 -32.93 -6.17 -10.65
N LEU A 235 -33.05 -4.86 -10.75
CA LEU A 235 -33.98 -4.01 -10.00
C LEU A 235 -34.81 -3.17 -11.01
N PRO A 236 -35.87 -3.75 -11.61
CA PRO A 236 -36.64 -3.05 -12.67
C PRO A 236 -37.28 -1.75 -12.21
N ASP A 237 -37.64 -1.68 -10.93
CA ASP A 237 -38.36 -0.55 -10.33
C ASP A 237 -37.44 0.61 -9.91
N ILE A 238 -36.10 0.49 -10.09
CA ILE A 238 -35.15 1.54 -9.72
C ILE A 238 -35.22 2.70 -10.71
N GLU A 239 -35.47 3.89 -10.20
CA GLU A 239 -35.37 5.13 -10.96
C GLU A 239 -34.06 5.86 -10.62
N ILE A 240 -33.28 6.20 -11.66
CA ILE A 240 -31.98 6.87 -11.53
C ILE A 240 -31.97 8.07 -12.45
N HIS A 241 -31.70 9.25 -11.89
CA HIS A 241 -31.43 10.46 -12.62
C HIS A 241 -29.91 10.68 -12.74
N VAL A 242 -29.43 10.82 -13.96
CA VAL A 242 -28.01 11.05 -14.22
C VAL A 242 -27.79 12.50 -14.61
N SER A 243 -26.82 13.15 -13.98
CA SER A 243 -26.33 14.46 -14.40
C SER A 243 -24.81 14.42 -14.53
N ALA A 244 -24.30 14.73 -15.73
CA ALA A 244 -22.90 14.74 -16.08
C ALA A 244 -22.51 16.07 -16.76
N PRO A 245 -21.24 16.45 -16.83
CA PRO A 245 -20.75 17.55 -17.65
C PRO A 245 -21.15 17.36 -19.12
N GLU A 246 -21.19 18.46 -19.90
CA GLU A 246 -21.49 18.41 -21.34
C GLU A 246 -20.33 17.81 -22.16
N ASP A 247 -19.10 17.96 -21.68
CA ASP A 247 -17.91 17.44 -22.31
C ASP A 247 -17.71 15.96 -22.00
N VAL A 248 -17.28 15.18 -22.99
CA VAL A 248 -16.96 13.75 -22.82
C VAL A 248 -15.79 13.57 -21.88
N LEU A 249 -15.99 12.82 -20.80
CA LEU A 249 -14.95 12.52 -19.83
C LEU A 249 -14.29 11.19 -20.12
N ILE A 250 -12.97 11.22 -20.33
CA ILE A 250 -12.13 10.01 -20.50
C ILE A 250 -11.15 9.94 -19.34
N ILE A 251 -11.16 8.84 -18.60
CA ILE A 251 -10.23 8.64 -17.49
C ILE A 251 -9.70 7.21 -17.46
N PRO A 252 -8.46 6.97 -16.95
CA PRO A 252 -7.87 5.65 -16.85
C PRO A 252 -8.53 4.84 -15.72
N MET A 253 -9.30 3.79 -16.10
CA MET A 253 -9.94 2.90 -15.15
C MET A 253 -10.10 1.48 -15.69
N ASP A 254 -10.38 0.52 -14.80
CA ASP A 254 -10.95 -0.79 -15.15
C ASP A 254 -12.46 -0.64 -15.15
N SER A 255 -13.07 -0.62 -16.35
CA SER A 255 -14.51 -0.39 -16.53
C SER A 255 -15.37 -1.36 -15.72
N LEU A 256 -15.01 -2.66 -15.70
CA LEU A 256 -15.79 -3.67 -14.97
C LEU A 256 -15.77 -3.47 -13.46
N LEU A 257 -14.62 -3.08 -12.91
CA LEU A 257 -14.50 -2.81 -11.48
C LEU A 257 -15.25 -1.53 -11.08
N ILE A 258 -15.20 -0.49 -11.91
CA ILE A 258 -15.94 0.75 -11.62
C ILE A 258 -17.45 0.57 -11.83
N GLU A 259 -17.90 -0.18 -12.84
CA GLU A 259 -19.30 -0.59 -12.94
C GLU A 259 -19.79 -1.28 -11.66
N GLN A 260 -18.97 -2.18 -11.09
CA GLN A 260 -19.27 -2.87 -9.83
C GLN A 260 -19.42 -1.89 -8.65
N VAL A 261 -18.54 -0.88 -8.56
CA VAL A 261 -18.66 0.19 -7.53
C VAL A 261 -19.97 0.94 -7.69
N LEU A 262 -20.27 1.38 -8.92
CA LEU A 262 -21.51 2.12 -9.22
C LEU A 262 -22.75 1.29 -8.88
N MET A 263 -22.82 0.03 -9.32
CA MET A 263 -23.93 -0.86 -9.03
C MET A 263 -24.12 -1.05 -7.52
N ASN A 264 -23.03 -1.33 -6.78
CA ASN A 264 -23.11 -1.54 -5.34
C ASN A 264 -23.59 -0.30 -4.59
N LEU A 265 -23.12 0.90 -4.98
CA LEU A 265 -23.52 2.15 -4.32
C LEU A 265 -24.97 2.53 -4.65
N MET A 266 -25.40 2.39 -5.91
CA MET A 266 -26.79 2.65 -6.33
C MET A 266 -27.76 1.64 -5.72
N GLU A 267 -27.39 0.36 -5.64
CA GLU A 267 -28.19 -0.67 -4.97
C GLU A 267 -28.35 -0.38 -3.48
N ASN A 268 -27.25 0.00 -2.80
CA ASN A 268 -27.32 0.42 -1.40
C ASN A 268 -28.24 1.61 -1.20
N ALA A 269 -28.15 2.62 -2.06
CA ALA A 269 -29.01 3.77 -2.04
C ALA A 269 -30.49 3.39 -2.20
N PHE A 270 -30.82 2.50 -3.15
CA PHE A 270 -32.19 2.03 -3.39
C PHE A 270 -32.75 1.22 -2.21
N VAL A 271 -31.95 0.30 -1.67
CA VAL A 271 -32.42 -0.62 -0.62
C VAL A 271 -32.54 0.07 0.74
N HIS A 272 -31.69 1.04 1.04
CA HIS A 272 -31.59 1.62 2.39
C HIS A 272 -32.24 2.99 2.53
N SER A 273 -32.55 3.68 1.43
CA SER A 273 -33.27 4.96 1.49
C SER A 273 -34.67 4.83 2.05
N GLU A 274 -35.37 3.71 1.79
CA GLU A 274 -36.78 3.54 2.10
C GLU A 274 -37.63 4.69 1.52
N SER A 275 -37.20 5.29 0.40
CA SER A 275 -37.80 6.45 -0.27
C SER A 275 -38.26 6.05 -1.66
N ASP A 276 -39.45 6.60 -2.07
CA ASP A 276 -39.97 6.43 -3.43
C ASP A 276 -39.35 7.44 -4.43
N ARG A 277 -38.41 8.28 -3.98
CA ARG A 277 -37.74 9.26 -4.84
C ARG A 277 -36.63 8.61 -5.65
N PRO A 278 -36.41 9.07 -6.91
CA PRO A 278 -35.29 8.61 -7.72
C PRO A 278 -33.92 8.83 -7.03
N ILE A 279 -32.96 7.99 -7.34
CA ILE A 279 -31.57 8.18 -6.94
C ILE A 279 -30.93 9.16 -7.91
N ASP A 280 -30.22 10.16 -7.40
CA ASP A 280 -29.43 11.07 -8.23
C ASP A 280 -27.97 10.60 -8.34
N LEU A 281 -27.55 10.27 -9.55
CA LEU A 281 -26.14 10.04 -9.89
C LEU A 281 -25.59 11.30 -10.56
N ARG A 282 -24.77 12.05 -9.83
CA ARG A 282 -24.13 13.27 -10.33
C ARG A 282 -22.64 13.05 -10.54
N ILE A 283 -22.14 13.43 -11.71
CA ILE A 283 -20.72 13.36 -12.05
C ILE A 283 -20.21 14.79 -12.12
N THR A 284 -19.11 15.06 -11.40
CA THR A 284 -18.48 16.38 -11.39
C THR A 284 -17.02 16.26 -11.75
N GLU A 285 -16.56 17.18 -12.58
CA GLU A 285 -15.20 17.27 -13.02
C GLU A 285 -14.43 18.29 -12.17
N ASN A 286 -13.29 17.88 -11.65
CA ASN A 286 -12.31 18.74 -10.98
C ASN A 286 -11.01 18.76 -11.81
N PRO A 287 -10.06 19.67 -11.53
CA PRO A 287 -8.80 19.74 -12.28
C PRO A 287 -8.07 18.42 -12.42
N ASP A 288 -7.93 17.67 -11.32
CA ASP A 288 -7.13 16.45 -11.25
C ASP A 288 -7.96 15.17 -11.10
N THR A 289 -9.28 15.28 -10.85
CA THR A 289 -10.15 14.15 -10.49
C THR A 289 -11.52 14.28 -11.10
N VAL A 290 -12.18 13.14 -11.29
CA VAL A 290 -13.63 13.04 -11.53
C VAL A 290 -14.28 12.49 -10.27
N THR A 291 -15.36 13.11 -9.82
CA THR A 291 -16.12 12.69 -8.63
C THR A 291 -17.49 12.19 -9.04
N PHE A 292 -17.86 11.04 -8.54
CA PHE A 292 -19.16 10.41 -8.70
C PHE A 292 -19.93 10.55 -7.39
N HIS A 293 -21.11 11.14 -7.44
CA HIS A 293 -21.99 11.39 -6.30
C HIS A 293 -23.25 10.55 -6.45
N ILE A 294 -23.51 9.67 -5.51
CA ILE A 294 -24.73 8.87 -5.44
C ILE A 294 -25.54 9.39 -4.26
N ILE A 295 -26.64 10.03 -4.54
CA ILE A 295 -27.48 10.74 -3.58
C ILE A 295 -28.81 10.00 -3.45
N ASP A 296 -29.16 9.60 -2.23
CA ASP A 296 -30.46 9.05 -1.87
C ASP A 296 -31.20 9.99 -0.93
N TYR A 297 -32.50 9.94 -0.96
CA TYR A 297 -33.40 10.80 -0.19
C TYR A 297 -34.04 10.05 0.98
N GLY A 298 -33.22 9.25 1.66
CA GLY A 298 -33.62 8.42 2.78
C GLY A 298 -33.39 9.07 4.14
N LYS A 299 -33.45 8.23 5.17
CA LYS A 299 -33.24 8.61 6.58
C LYS A 299 -31.80 8.95 6.95
N GLY A 300 -30.88 8.86 6.00
CA GLY A 300 -29.45 9.10 6.22
C GLY A 300 -28.71 7.94 6.88
N ILE A 301 -27.42 8.15 7.15
CA ILE A 301 -26.50 7.19 7.71
C ILE A 301 -26.07 7.69 9.10
N ASP A 302 -25.99 6.81 10.09
CA ASP A 302 -25.42 7.18 11.38
C ASP A 302 -23.94 7.56 11.22
N GLU A 303 -23.62 8.82 11.54
CA GLU A 303 -22.24 9.38 11.38
C GLU A 303 -21.17 8.57 12.10
N GLN A 304 -21.51 7.92 13.22
CA GLN A 304 -20.56 7.09 13.96
C GLN A 304 -20.26 5.77 13.24
N THR A 305 -21.16 5.32 12.37
CA THR A 305 -21.01 4.06 11.64
C THR A 305 -20.30 4.23 10.29
N ILE A 306 -20.30 5.42 9.70
CA ILE A 306 -19.66 5.69 8.38
C ILE A 306 -18.21 5.17 8.31
N PRO A 307 -17.30 5.47 9.26
CA PRO A 307 -15.92 4.97 9.21
C PRO A 307 -15.82 3.45 9.32
N LEU A 308 -16.74 2.81 10.04
CA LEU A 308 -16.78 1.36 10.24
C LEU A 308 -17.30 0.64 8.99
N ILE A 309 -18.32 1.22 8.35
CA ILE A 309 -18.90 0.71 7.10
C ILE A 309 -17.87 0.72 5.98
N LEU A 310 -17.14 1.81 5.80
CA LEU A 310 -16.10 1.95 4.78
C LEU A 310 -14.90 1.03 5.01
N LYS A 311 -14.63 0.63 6.27
CA LYS A 311 -13.61 -0.36 6.62
C LYS A 311 -14.08 -1.80 6.56
N GLY A 312 -15.39 -2.05 6.38
CA GLY A 312 -15.98 -3.39 6.46
C GLY A 312 -16.00 -3.98 7.88
N GLU A 313 -15.89 -3.13 8.91
CA GLU A 313 -15.91 -3.52 10.33
C GLU A 313 -17.31 -3.41 10.95
N TYR A 314 -18.26 -2.87 10.21
CA TYR A 314 -19.64 -2.68 10.67
C TYR A 314 -20.48 -3.94 10.42
N THR A 315 -21.01 -4.49 11.49
CA THR A 315 -22.04 -5.54 11.44
C THR A 315 -23.34 -4.94 11.94
N ALA A 316 -24.32 -4.78 11.07
CA ALA A 316 -25.63 -4.29 11.49
C ALA A 316 -26.25 -5.21 12.56
N PRO A 317 -26.93 -4.67 13.59
CA PRO A 317 -27.65 -5.50 14.56
C PRO A 317 -28.72 -6.30 13.80
N ARG A 318 -28.74 -7.63 14.02
CA ARG A 318 -29.70 -8.55 13.40
C ARG A 318 -31.12 -8.22 13.91
N THR A 319 -31.87 -7.49 13.16
CA THR A 319 -33.33 -7.50 13.25
C THR A 319 -33.84 -8.52 12.23
N SER A 320 -34.77 -9.34 12.64
CA SER A 320 -35.21 -10.61 12.02
C SER A 320 -35.78 -10.53 10.61
N ASP A 321 -35.84 -9.36 9.98
CA ASP A 321 -36.54 -9.15 8.70
C ASP A 321 -35.67 -8.57 7.57
N THR A 322 -34.37 -8.37 7.77
CA THR A 322 -33.51 -7.77 6.73
C THR A 322 -32.31 -8.66 6.42
N HIS A 323 -32.46 -9.53 5.44
CA HIS A 323 -31.36 -10.25 4.75
C HIS A 323 -30.51 -9.29 3.87
N ARG A 324 -30.66 -7.98 4.03
CA ARG A 324 -30.18 -6.95 3.11
C ARG A 324 -29.12 -6.08 3.78
N GLY A 325 -27.87 -6.27 3.40
CA GLY A 325 -26.80 -5.32 3.65
C GLY A 325 -25.72 -5.80 4.62
N MET A 326 -24.87 -6.70 4.17
CA MET A 326 -23.58 -6.94 4.82
C MET A 326 -22.60 -5.89 4.32
N GLY A 327 -21.88 -5.22 5.23
CA GLY A 327 -20.88 -4.19 4.94
C GLY A 327 -19.73 -4.57 3.99
N ILE A 328 -19.80 -5.76 3.37
CA ILE A 328 -18.83 -6.27 2.39
C ILE A 328 -18.89 -5.47 1.09
N GLY A 329 -20.07 -5.10 0.58
CA GLY A 329 -20.20 -4.32 -0.67
C GLY A 329 -19.43 -3.00 -0.62
N LEU A 330 -19.57 -2.26 0.47
CA LEU A 330 -18.89 -0.97 0.64
C LEU A 330 -17.38 -1.12 0.90
N SER A 331 -16.94 -2.17 1.58
CA SER A 331 -15.51 -2.46 1.74
C SER A 331 -14.85 -2.86 0.42
N ILE A 332 -15.58 -3.54 -0.46
CA ILE A 332 -15.16 -3.85 -1.82
C ILE A 332 -15.06 -2.57 -2.65
N CYS A 333 -16.08 -1.69 -2.59
CA CYS A 333 -16.04 -0.38 -3.25
C CYS A 333 -14.81 0.42 -2.81
N ASN A 334 -14.54 0.48 -1.52
CA ASN A 334 -13.35 1.15 -1.00
C ASN A 334 -12.05 0.54 -1.53
N THR A 335 -11.94 -0.79 -1.58
CA THR A 335 -10.77 -1.49 -2.10
C THR A 335 -10.56 -1.20 -3.60
N ILE A 336 -11.63 -1.25 -4.40
CA ILE A 336 -11.57 -0.95 -5.84
C ILE A 336 -11.15 0.49 -6.07
N VAL A 337 -11.81 1.45 -5.41
CA VAL A 337 -11.53 2.88 -5.56
C VAL A 337 -10.09 3.21 -5.15
N GLN A 338 -9.61 2.65 -4.03
CA GLN A 338 -8.21 2.83 -3.60
C GLN A 338 -7.21 2.22 -4.59
N ALA A 339 -7.50 1.06 -5.17
CA ALA A 339 -6.66 0.45 -6.21
C ALA A 339 -6.57 1.30 -7.49
N HIS A 340 -7.59 2.12 -7.74
CA HIS A 340 -7.59 3.14 -8.80
C HIS A 340 -6.90 4.45 -8.42
N GLY A 341 -6.43 4.60 -7.16
CA GLY A 341 -5.84 5.83 -6.65
C GLY A 341 -6.85 6.87 -6.21
N GLY A 342 -8.12 6.48 -6.10
CA GLY A 342 -9.22 7.32 -5.68
C GLY A 342 -9.50 7.28 -4.17
N LYS A 343 -10.58 7.94 -3.77
CA LYS A 343 -11.08 7.96 -2.38
C LYS A 343 -12.60 7.82 -2.39
N ILE A 344 -13.16 7.13 -1.39
CA ILE A 344 -14.60 7.02 -1.16
C ILE A 344 -14.94 7.69 0.16
N ALA A 345 -16.08 8.37 0.21
CA ALA A 345 -16.61 9.02 1.40
C ALA A 345 -18.15 8.92 1.42
N ALA A 346 -18.73 9.17 2.58
CA ALA A 346 -20.18 9.31 2.74
C ALA A 346 -20.48 10.54 3.60
N HIS A 347 -21.53 11.24 3.28
CA HIS A 347 -22.01 12.43 3.98
C HIS A 347 -23.52 12.40 4.15
N ASN A 348 -24.01 13.00 5.22
CA ASN A 348 -25.43 13.31 5.39
C ASN A 348 -25.67 14.79 5.16
N HIS A 349 -26.76 15.12 4.50
CA HIS A 349 -27.32 16.45 4.42
C HIS A 349 -28.66 16.47 5.15
N ALA A 350 -29.34 17.62 5.14
CA ALA A 350 -30.58 17.78 5.92
C ALA A 350 -31.69 16.81 5.51
N ASP A 351 -31.77 16.48 4.21
CA ASP A 351 -32.86 15.71 3.60
C ASP A 351 -32.38 14.54 2.72
N ASP A 352 -31.07 14.25 2.72
CA ASP A 352 -30.49 13.23 1.88
C ASP A 352 -29.21 12.60 2.49
N ALA A 353 -28.82 11.42 1.97
CA ALA A 353 -27.51 10.83 2.20
C ALA A 353 -26.75 10.73 0.87
N GLU A 354 -25.45 10.94 0.92
CA GLU A 354 -24.58 10.95 -0.23
C GLU A 354 -23.41 10.00 -0.02
N PHE A 355 -23.24 9.07 -0.95
CA PHE A 355 -21.99 8.36 -1.14
C PHE A 355 -21.26 8.99 -2.33
N LEU A 356 -19.99 9.28 -2.15
CA LEU A 356 -19.18 9.81 -3.24
C LEU A 356 -17.85 9.07 -3.35
N PHE A 357 -17.36 8.93 -4.58
CA PHE A 357 -16.00 8.49 -4.80
C PHE A 357 -15.32 9.30 -5.90
N THR A 358 -13.99 9.40 -5.79
CA THR A 358 -13.17 10.15 -6.74
C THR A 358 -12.24 9.22 -7.49
N LEU A 359 -11.97 9.50 -8.78
CA LEU A 359 -10.95 8.84 -9.56
C LEU A 359 -9.99 9.89 -10.16
N PRO A 360 -8.68 9.62 -10.21
CA PRO A 360 -7.73 10.52 -10.87
C PRO A 360 -7.92 10.51 -12.38
N LYS A 361 -7.71 11.66 -13.04
CA LYS A 361 -7.80 11.79 -14.51
C LYS A 361 -6.62 11.18 -15.27
N GLY A 362 -5.55 10.77 -14.57
CA GLY A 362 -4.29 10.39 -15.21
C GLY A 362 -3.42 11.61 -15.52
N ASP A 363 -2.14 11.38 -15.69
CA ASP A 363 -1.22 12.41 -16.18
C ASP A 363 -1.48 12.57 -17.69
N THR A 364 -2.08 13.71 -18.09
CA THR A 364 -2.19 14.14 -19.50
C THR A 364 -0.85 14.58 -20.05
#